data_15bb185e66c91fe0396ed5e06ee9511e
#
_entry.id   15bb185e66c91fe0396ed5e06ee9511e
#
_cell.length_a   1.000
_cell.length_b   1.000
_cell.length_c   1.000
_cell.angle_alpha   90.00
_cell.angle_beta   90.00
_cell.angle_gamma   90.00
#
_symmetry.space_group_name_H-M   'P 1'
#
loop_
_entity.id
_entity.type
_entity.pdbx_description
1 polymer ?
#
loop_
_entity_poly.entity_id
_entity_poly.type
_entity_poly.pdbx_seq_one_letter_code
_entity_poly.pdbx_strand_id
1 'polypeptide(L)'
;MKVLIVAEFSGTVREAFRSRGHDAFSNDLLPSDDGSPYHLQEDCIDAIRSDTWDFIGMHLPCTALAVSGNATYGRGMPKHHARLESIDWTMAVWNLATTVCNKVYLENPVGVLPMKASQYVQPWMFGHPESKKTGLWLNGLSPLEETDNVKEQFDNLPKNQQQRLHYLPPSEDRWKIRSKTFTGIANAMATQWG
;
A
#
# COMPACT_ATOMS: atom_id res chain seq x y z
N MET A 1 -5.17 -9.11 -17.50
CA MET A 1 -5.61 -7.74 -17.19
C MET A 1 -4.44 -6.79 -17.32
N LYS A 2 -4.72 -5.53 -17.62
CA LYS A 2 -3.77 -4.43 -17.54
C LYS A 2 -3.85 -3.79 -16.15
N VAL A 3 -2.76 -3.82 -15.42
CA VAL A 3 -2.70 -3.49 -13.98
C VAL A 3 -1.75 -2.32 -13.74
N LEU A 4 -2.17 -1.34 -12.96
CA LEU A 4 -1.32 -0.26 -12.47
C LEU A 4 -1.22 -0.32 -10.94
N ILE A 5 0.01 -0.30 -10.42
CA ILE A 5 0.28 -0.15 -8.99
C ILE A 5 0.93 1.21 -8.76
N VAL A 6 0.18 2.13 -8.19
CA VAL A 6 0.54 3.54 -7.98
C VAL A 6 1.31 3.71 -6.68
N ALA A 7 2.34 4.57 -6.71
CA ALA A 7 3.25 4.88 -5.61
C ALA A 7 3.93 3.61 -5.05
N GLU A 8 4.39 2.74 -5.95
CA GLU A 8 5.13 1.51 -5.65
C GLU A 8 6.47 1.48 -6.38
N PHE A 9 7.53 1.98 -5.77
CA PHE A 9 8.88 1.87 -6.31
C PHE A 9 9.49 0.47 -6.15
N SER A 10 8.97 -0.34 -5.21
CA SER A 10 9.53 -1.66 -4.88
C SER A 10 9.25 -2.75 -5.93
N GLY A 11 8.19 -2.59 -6.73
CA GLY A 11 7.75 -3.57 -7.71
C GLY A 11 7.16 -4.86 -7.11
N THR A 12 7.00 -4.97 -5.80
CA THR A 12 6.57 -6.22 -5.12
C THR A 12 5.18 -6.68 -5.58
N VAL A 13 4.21 -5.77 -5.62
CA VAL A 13 2.84 -6.09 -6.06
C VAL A 13 2.80 -6.22 -7.58
N ARG A 14 3.47 -5.32 -8.32
CA ARG A 14 3.61 -5.45 -9.77
C ARG A 14 4.09 -6.86 -10.16
N GLU A 15 5.19 -7.35 -9.57
CA GLU A 15 5.74 -8.66 -9.91
C GLU A 15 4.82 -9.83 -9.50
N ALA A 16 4.08 -9.69 -8.40
CA ALA A 16 3.08 -10.67 -8.03
C ALA A 16 1.98 -10.83 -9.11
N PHE A 17 1.52 -9.73 -9.70
CA PHE A 17 0.58 -9.77 -10.83
C PHE A 17 1.24 -10.27 -12.11
N ARG A 18 2.47 -9.81 -12.44
CA ARG A 18 3.21 -10.26 -13.63
C ARG A 18 3.47 -11.76 -13.62
N SER A 19 3.85 -12.33 -12.48
CA SER A 19 4.08 -13.77 -12.33
C SER A 19 2.83 -14.61 -12.61
N ARG A 20 1.65 -14.02 -12.64
CA ARG A 20 0.36 -14.64 -13.00
C ARG A 20 -0.10 -14.32 -14.42
N GLY A 21 0.77 -13.72 -15.23
CA GLY A 21 0.51 -13.42 -16.64
C GLY A 21 -0.27 -12.13 -16.89
N HIS A 22 -0.40 -11.25 -15.89
CA HIS A 22 -1.00 -9.95 -16.09
C HIS A 22 0.01 -8.96 -16.69
N ASP A 23 -0.46 -8.01 -17.49
CA ASP A 23 0.33 -6.89 -17.98
C ASP A 23 0.34 -5.79 -16.90
N ALA A 24 1.24 -5.94 -15.93
CA ALA A 24 1.27 -5.11 -14.74
C ALA A 24 2.44 -4.12 -14.76
N PHE A 25 2.15 -2.89 -14.40
CA PHE A 25 3.07 -1.76 -14.25
C PHE A 25 3.04 -1.25 -12.82
N SER A 26 4.18 -0.77 -12.33
CA SER A 26 4.25 0.07 -11.13
C SER A 26 4.53 1.52 -11.52
N ASN A 27 4.20 2.45 -10.63
CA ASN A 27 4.47 3.88 -10.79
C ASN A 27 5.01 4.45 -9.48
N ASP A 28 5.98 5.34 -9.57
CA ASP A 28 6.44 6.19 -8.46
C ASP A 28 7.23 7.37 -9.06
N LEU A 29 7.43 8.43 -8.28
CA LEU A 29 8.39 9.49 -8.61
C LEU A 29 9.84 9.02 -8.49
N LEU A 30 10.07 8.01 -7.65
CA LEU A 30 11.37 7.35 -7.50
C LEU A 30 11.58 6.31 -8.61
N PRO A 31 12.84 6.02 -8.95
CA PRO A 31 13.14 4.90 -9.84
C PRO A 31 12.78 3.57 -9.16
N SER A 32 12.49 2.56 -9.97
CA SER A 32 12.23 1.20 -9.48
C SER A 32 13.45 0.61 -8.76
N ASP A 33 13.23 -0.07 -7.63
CA ASP A 33 14.28 -0.77 -6.88
C ASP A 33 14.93 -1.91 -7.70
N ASP A 34 14.18 -2.54 -8.61
CA ASP A 34 14.63 -3.67 -9.43
C ASP A 34 15.03 -3.30 -10.87
N GLY A 35 14.98 -2.01 -11.22
CA GLY A 35 15.32 -1.53 -12.56
C GLY A 35 14.37 -2.03 -13.66
N SER A 36 13.17 -2.44 -13.31
CA SER A 36 12.20 -3.00 -14.24
C SER A 36 11.76 -1.99 -15.32
N PRO A 37 11.66 -2.41 -16.61
CA PRO A 37 11.11 -1.58 -17.67
C PRO A 37 9.58 -1.36 -17.55
N TYR A 38 8.93 -2.08 -16.64
CA TYR A 38 7.50 -1.98 -16.33
C TYR A 38 7.21 -1.02 -15.18
N HIS A 39 8.07 0.00 -15.02
CA HIS A 39 7.93 1.05 -14.03
C HIS A 39 7.79 2.41 -14.72
N LEU A 40 6.71 3.13 -14.40
CA LEU A 40 6.41 4.47 -14.89
C LEU A 40 6.94 5.48 -13.86
N GLN A 41 8.09 6.09 -14.14
CA GLN A 41 8.68 7.09 -13.24
C GLN A 41 8.10 8.47 -13.55
N GLU A 42 6.88 8.73 -13.07
CA GLU A 42 6.13 9.95 -13.32
C GLU A 42 5.12 10.23 -12.20
N ASP A 43 4.40 11.36 -12.29
CA ASP A 43 3.32 11.66 -11.36
C ASP A 43 2.20 10.61 -11.45
N CYS A 44 1.63 10.26 -10.30
CA CYS A 44 0.61 9.21 -10.22
C CYS A 44 -0.69 9.56 -10.96
N ILE A 45 -1.04 10.85 -11.06
CA ILE A 45 -2.22 11.31 -11.79
C ILE A 45 -2.00 11.10 -13.29
N ASP A 46 -0.79 11.37 -13.78
CA ASP A 46 -0.41 11.14 -15.18
C ASP A 46 -0.41 9.65 -15.48
N ALA A 47 0.17 8.83 -14.62
CA ALA A 47 0.16 7.38 -14.76
C ALA A 47 -1.26 6.79 -14.78
N ILE A 48 -2.17 7.25 -13.91
CA ILE A 48 -3.58 6.81 -13.91
C ILE A 48 -4.27 7.19 -15.24
N ARG A 49 -3.93 8.32 -15.83
CA ARG A 49 -4.53 8.82 -17.07
C ARG A 49 -3.86 8.32 -18.35
N SER A 50 -2.67 7.73 -18.24
CA SER A 50 -1.84 7.37 -19.40
C SER A 50 -2.44 6.23 -20.23
N ASP A 51 -3.34 5.43 -19.64
CA ASP A 51 -3.91 4.26 -20.32
C ASP A 51 -5.29 3.88 -19.75
N THR A 52 -5.90 2.85 -20.33
CA THR A 52 -7.10 2.19 -19.78
C THR A 52 -6.66 1.00 -18.91
N TRP A 53 -6.91 1.10 -17.61
CA TRP A 53 -6.52 0.11 -16.63
C TRP A 53 -7.71 -0.78 -16.24
N ASP A 54 -7.51 -2.10 -16.20
CA ASP A 54 -8.50 -3.06 -15.70
C ASP A 54 -8.49 -3.13 -14.16
N PHE A 55 -7.35 -2.74 -13.56
CA PHE A 55 -7.13 -2.78 -12.11
C PHE A 55 -6.13 -1.70 -11.69
N ILE A 56 -6.43 -0.96 -10.61
CA ILE A 56 -5.53 0.03 -10.02
C ILE A 56 -5.34 -0.26 -8.55
N GLY A 57 -4.09 -0.47 -8.13
CA GLY A 57 -3.70 -0.52 -6.72
C GLY A 57 -2.95 0.76 -6.32
N MET A 58 -3.18 1.27 -5.11
CA MET A 58 -2.57 2.52 -4.66
C MET A 58 -1.93 2.37 -3.28
N HIS A 59 -0.64 2.76 -3.19
CA HIS A 59 0.17 2.79 -1.97
C HIS A 59 0.59 4.23 -1.63
N LEU A 60 -0.36 5.13 -1.58
CA LEU A 60 -0.13 6.57 -1.45
C LEU A 60 0.62 6.94 -0.17
N PRO A 61 1.39 8.05 -0.16
CA PRO A 61 2.15 8.49 1.00
C PRO A 61 1.30 8.59 2.27
N CYS A 62 1.68 7.87 3.32
CA CYS A 62 0.88 7.72 4.54
C CYS A 62 1.42 8.49 5.76
N THR A 63 2.58 9.14 5.65
CA THR A 63 3.30 9.74 6.78
C THR A 63 2.44 10.75 7.56
N ALA A 64 1.74 11.63 6.87
CA ALA A 64 0.85 12.60 7.50
C ALA A 64 -0.52 12.01 7.89
N LEU A 65 -0.92 10.88 7.28
CA LEU A 65 -2.22 10.25 7.46
C LEU A 65 -2.26 9.28 8.65
N ALA A 66 -1.15 8.60 8.95
CA ALA A 66 -1.08 7.58 9.99
C ALA A 66 -1.32 8.16 11.40
N VAL A 67 -2.02 7.40 12.27
CA VAL A 67 -2.20 7.78 13.69
C VAL A 67 -0.88 7.86 14.44
N SER A 68 0.14 7.10 14.04
CA SER A 68 1.50 7.19 14.61
C SER A 68 2.17 8.56 14.37
N GLY A 69 1.69 9.35 13.39
CA GLY A 69 2.13 10.71 13.11
C GLY A 69 1.41 11.80 13.93
N ASN A 70 0.51 11.44 14.86
CA ASN A 70 -0.32 12.43 15.58
C ASN A 70 0.50 13.47 16.37
N ALA A 71 1.66 13.11 16.90
CA ALA A 71 2.54 14.04 17.61
C ALA A 71 3.10 15.17 16.71
N THR A 72 3.09 14.97 15.38
CA THR A 72 3.61 15.94 14.41
C THR A 72 2.50 16.59 13.58
N TYR A 73 1.50 15.80 13.19
CA TYR A 73 0.46 16.20 12.22
C TYR A 73 -0.94 16.28 12.85
N GLY A 74 -1.10 15.95 14.14
CA GLY A 74 -2.38 15.99 14.84
C GLY A 74 -2.93 17.42 14.98
N ARG A 75 -4.19 17.53 15.38
CA ARG A 75 -4.84 18.82 15.61
C ARG A 75 -4.05 19.65 16.64
N GLY A 76 -3.75 20.89 16.30
CA GLY A 76 -2.93 21.78 17.13
C GLY A 76 -1.42 21.58 17.00
N MET A 77 -0.95 20.63 16.19
CA MET A 77 0.48 20.42 15.93
C MET A 77 0.97 21.31 14.77
N PRO A 78 2.28 21.64 14.74
CA PRO A 78 2.85 22.59 13.75
C PRO A 78 2.62 22.19 12.29
N LYS A 79 2.53 20.86 11.99
CA LYS A 79 2.32 20.35 10.64
C LYS A 79 0.89 19.85 10.39
N HIS A 80 -0.09 20.34 11.14
CA HIS A 80 -1.49 19.91 10.96
C HIS A 80 -2.04 20.23 9.56
N HIS A 81 -1.67 21.37 8.98
CA HIS A 81 -2.05 21.75 7.61
C HIS A 81 -1.60 20.70 6.59
N ALA A 82 -0.38 20.17 6.69
CA ALA A 82 0.12 19.14 5.78
C ALA A 82 -0.70 17.82 5.86
N ARG A 83 -1.33 17.53 7.01
CA ARG A 83 -2.28 16.42 7.13
C ARG A 83 -3.54 16.68 6.33
N LEU A 84 -4.10 17.88 6.42
CA LEU A 84 -5.32 18.24 5.67
C LEU A 84 -5.04 18.17 4.16
N GLU A 85 -3.95 18.75 3.70
CA GLU A 85 -3.52 18.67 2.30
C GLU A 85 -3.32 17.22 1.83
N SER A 86 -2.71 16.37 2.69
CA SER A 86 -2.53 14.94 2.37
C SER A 86 -3.85 14.19 2.29
N ILE A 87 -4.83 14.51 3.13
CA ILE A 87 -6.18 13.96 3.06
C ILE A 87 -6.84 14.36 1.74
N ASP A 88 -6.86 15.65 1.43
CA ASP A 88 -7.52 16.19 0.23
C ASP A 88 -6.90 15.60 -1.05
N TRP A 89 -5.56 15.54 -1.10
CA TRP A 89 -4.86 14.93 -2.22
C TRP A 89 -5.15 13.43 -2.36
N THR A 90 -5.09 12.67 -1.26
CA THR A 90 -5.40 11.23 -1.27
C THR A 90 -6.83 10.98 -1.76
N MET A 91 -7.78 11.79 -1.30
CA MET A 91 -9.18 11.70 -1.75
C MET A 91 -9.35 12.05 -3.23
N ALA A 92 -8.61 13.05 -3.73
CA ALA A 92 -8.64 13.42 -5.14
C ALA A 92 -8.09 12.28 -6.04
N VAL A 93 -6.97 11.66 -5.65
CA VAL A 93 -6.39 10.52 -6.39
C VAL A 93 -7.33 9.29 -6.33
N TRP A 94 -7.91 8.99 -5.16
CA TRP A 94 -8.91 7.92 -5.01
C TRP A 94 -10.12 8.13 -5.93
N ASN A 95 -10.68 9.33 -5.94
CA ASN A 95 -11.83 9.66 -6.78
C ASN A 95 -11.49 9.57 -8.27
N LEU A 96 -10.32 10.02 -8.68
CA LEU A 96 -9.85 9.87 -10.04
C LEU A 96 -9.76 8.38 -10.42
N ALA A 97 -9.05 7.58 -9.63
CA ALA A 97 -8.85 6.16 -9.92
C ALA A 97 -10.19 5.40 -10.01
N THR A 98 -11.12 5.63 -9.08
CA THR A 98 -12.44 4.96 -9.07
C THR A 98 -13.39 5.47 -10.17
N THR A 99 -13.11 6.64 -10.75
CA THR A 99 -13.86 7.15 -11.91
C THR A 99 -13.41 6.47 -13.20
N VAL A 100 -12.12 6.16 -13.33
CA VAL A 100 -11.56 5.59 -14.58
C VAL A 100 -11.42 4.07 -14.55
N CYS A 101 -11.45 3.44 -13.37
CA CYS A 101 -11.30 2.01 -13.20
C CYS A 101 -12.32 1.45 -12.20
N ASN A 102 -12.90 0.28 -12.52
CA ASN A 102 -13.90 -0.36 -11.69
C ASN A 102 -13.31 -1.21 -10.56
N LYS A 103 -12.07 -1.71 -10.70
CA LYS A 103 -11.37 -2.52 -9.70
C LYS A 103 -10.22 -1.71 -9.10
N VAL A 104 -10.45 -1.09 -7.94
CA VAL A 104 -9.47 -0.21 -7.29
C VAL A 104 -9.31 -0.58 -5.82
N TYR A 105 -8.06 -0.61 -5.34
CA TYR A 105 -7.80 -0.57 -3.89
C TYR A 105 -6.86 0.58 -3.53
N LEU A 106 -7.06 1.09 -2.30
CA LEU A 106 -6.09 1.95 -1.61
C LEU A 106 -5.59 1.20 -0.37
N GLU A 107 -4.27 1.14 -0.21
CA GLU A 107 -3.58 0.66 0.99
C GLU A 107 -3.09 1.84 1.81
N ASN A 108 -3.40 1.85 3.11
CA ASN A 108 -2.85 2.84 4.04
C ASN A 108 -2.86 2.27 5.46
N PRO A 109 -1.95 2.65 6.36
CA PRO A 109 -2.03 2.25 7.76
C PRO A 109 -3.28 2.81 8.44
N VAL A 110 -3.54 2.36 9.67
CA VAL A 110 -4.58 2.97 10.51
C VAL A 110 -4.34 4.47 10.63
N GLY A 111 -5.27 5.26 10.15
CA GLY A 111 -5.09 6.70 9.92
C GLY A 111 -6.37 7.51 10.05
N VAL A 112 -6.32 8.70 9.46
CA VAL A 112 -7.34 9.74 9.60
C VAL A 112 -8.13 10.00 8.31
N LEU A 113 -8.06 9.09 7.34
CA LEU A 113 -8.86 9.24 6.12
C LEU A 113 -10.35 9.29 6.47
N PRO A 114 -11.13 10.16 5.82
CA PRO A 114 -12.57 10.34 6.11
C PRO A 114 -13.43 9.15 5.68
N MET A 115 -12.86 8.21 4.93
CA MET A 115 -13.50 6.96 4.54
C MET A 115 -13.18 5.85 5.53
N LYS A 116 -14.16 5.00 5.86
CA LYS A 116 -13.93 3.79 6.63
C LYS A 116 -13.25 2.75 5.73
N ALA A 117 -12.16 2.13 6.21
CA ALA A 117 -11.54 1.01 5.51
C ALA A 117 -12.54 -0.15 5.35
N SER A 118 -12.55 -0.77 4.18
CA SER A 118 -13.37 -1.95 3.89
C SER A 118 -12.91 -3.16 4.70
N GLN A 119 -11.58 -3.23 4.94
CA GLN A 119 -10.93 -4.33 5.64
C GLN A 119 -9.63 -3.86 6.31
N TYR A 120 -9.20 -4.57 7.36
CA TYR A 120 -7.85 -4.49 7.90
C TYR A 120 -7.16 -5.83 7.76
N VAL A 121 -5.92 -5.82 7.25
CA VAL A 121 -5.08 -7.00 7.10
C VAL A 121 -3.81 -6.90 7.95
N GLN A 122 -3.21 -8.05 8.23
CA GLN A 122 -1.94 -8.18 8.95
C GLN A 122 -1.03 -9.15 8.20
N PRO A 123 0.29 -8.96 8.21
CA PRO A 123 1.24 -9.87 7.54
C PRO A 123 1.12 -11.32 8.00
N TRP A 124 0.79 -11.58 9.29
CA TRP A 124 0.62 -12.94 9.81
C TRP A 124 -0.59 -13.69 9.22
N MET A 125 -1.52 -13.01 8.58
CA MET A 125 -2.60 -13.62 7.77
C MET A 125 -2.10 -14.21 6.45
N PHE A 126 -0.85 -13.86 6.05
CA PHE A 126 -0.29 -14.12 4.72
C PHE A 126 1.15 -14.64 4.80
N GLY A 127 1.48 -15.47 5.81
CA GLY A 127 2.74 -16.19 5.92
C GLY A 127 3.92 -15.40 6.50
N HIS A 128 3.70 -14.20 7.05
CA HIS A 128 4.75 -13.40 7.66
C HIS A 128 4.46 -13.13 9.13
N PRO A 129 5.19 -13.72 10.10
CA PRO A 129 4.89 -13.60 11.52
C PRO A 129 5.27 -12.22 12.09
N GLU A 130 4.78 -11.17 11.46
CA GLU A 130 5.02 -9.77 11.79
C GLU A 130 3.70 -8.99 11.89
N SER A 131 3.73 -7.82 12.56
CA SER A 131 2.62 -6.88 12.61
C SER A 131 2.88 -5.64 11.77
N LYS A 132 1.95 -5.35 10.88
CA LYS A 132 1.82 -4.09 10.14
C LYS A 132 0.34 -3.95 9.78
N LYS A 133 -0.48 -3.52 10.77
CA LYS A 133 -1.93 -3.38 10.54
C LYS A 133 -2.20 -2.36 9.44
N THR A 134 -2.73 -2.84 8.34
CA THR A 134 -2.96 -2.09 7.13
C THR A 134 -4.44 -2.08 6.79
N GLY A 135 -5.00 -0.92 6.49
CA GLY A 135 -6.35 -0.76 5.97
C GLY A 135 -6.37 -0.89 4.46
N LEU A 136 -7.41 -1.53 3.96
CA LEU A 136 -7.73 -1.62 2.54
C LEU A 136 -9.09 -0.95 2.31
N TRP A 137 -9.12 0.01 1.40
CA TRP A 137 -10.34 0.60 0.86
C TRP A 137 -10.54 0.01 -0.52
N LEU A 138 -11.69 -0.60 -0.75
CA LEU A 138 -11.97 -1.42 -1.92
C LEU A 138 -13.11 -0.83 -2.75
N ASN A 139 -12.92 -0.75 -4.05
CA ASN A 139 -13.96 -0.44 -5.03
C ASN A 139 -14.02 -1.57 -6.06
N GLY A 140 -15.16 -2.21 -6.20
CA GLY A 140 -15.35 -3.34 -7.14
C GLY A 140 -14.52 -4.59 -6.84
N LEU A 141 -14.00 -4.71 -5.62
CA LEU A 141 -13.18 -5.85 -5.15
C LEU A 141 -13.82 -6.47 -3.90
N SER A 142 -13.73 -7.79 -3.79
CA SER A 142 -14.07 -8.52 -2.56
C SER A 142 -12.98 -8.34 -1.50
N PRO A 143 -13.32 -8.43 -0.20
CA PRO A 143 -12.31 -8.49 0.85
C PRO A 143 -11.27 -9.59 0.57
N LEU A 144 -10.02 -9.30 0.90
CA LEU A 144 -8.90 -10.21 0.73
C LEU A 144 -8.97 -11.32 1.78
N GLU A 145 -8.99 -12.58 1.36
CA GLU A 145 -9.01 -13.74 2.24
C GLU A 145 -7.60 -14.13 2.67
N GLU A 146 -7.48 -14.60 3.91
CA GLU A 146 -6.21 -15.11 4.45
C GLU A 146 -5.74 -16.32 3.63
N THR A 147 -4.43 -16.42 3.38
CA THR A 147 -3.85 -17.52 2.59
C THR A 147 -2.96 -18.46 3.39
N ASP A 148 -2.21 -17.90 4.34
CA ASP A 148 -1.27 -18.65 5.20
C ASP A 148 -1.25 -18.00 6.58
N ASN A 149 -2.16 -18.40 7.45
CA ASN A 149 -2.30 -17.82 8.78
C ASN A 149 -1.25 -18.39 9.75
N VAL A 150 -0.20 -17.60 10.00
CA VAL A 150 0.88 -17.92 10.93
C VAL A 150 0.72 -17.21 12.29
N LYS A 151 -0.53 -16.96 12.72
CA LYS A 151 -0.83 -16.23 13.95
C LYS A 151 -0.22 -16.88 15.20
N GLU A 152 -0.26 -18.18 15.30
CA GLU A 152 0.35 -18.92 16.42
C GLU A 152 1.87 -18.71 16.46
N GLN A 153 2.54 -18.78 15.30
CA GLN A 153 3.97 -18.48 15.21
C GLN A 153 4.25 -17.03 15.63
N PHE A 154 3.45 -16.08 15.14
CA PHE A 154 3.55 -14.67 15.50
C PHE A 154 3.42 -14.46 17.02
N ASP A 155 2.42 -15.08 17.68
CA ASP A 155 2.18 -14.92 19.11
C ASP A 155 3.31 -15.46 19.99
N ASN A 156 4.04 -16.47 19.49
CA ASN A 156 5.18 -17.08 20.19
C ASN A 156 6.50 -16.29 20.01
N LEU A 157 6.55 -15.28 19.13
CA LEU A 157 7.75 -14.48 18.92
C LEU A 157 7.91 -13.38 19.99
N PRO A 158 9.16 -13.01 20.32
CA PRO A 158 9.44 -11.81 21.10
C PRO A 158 8.86 -10.55 20.44
N LYS A 159 8.45 -9.58 21.26
CA LYS A 159 7.76 -8.37 20.78
C LYS A 159 8.56 -7.57 19.72
N ASN A 160 9.87 -7.53 19.87
CA ASN A 160 10.76 -6.85 18.89
C ASN A 160 10.79 -7.56 17.53
N GLN A 161 10.57 -8.87 17.47
CA GLN A 161 10.43 -9.61 16.23
C GLN A 161 9.03 -9.47 15.65
N GLN A 162 7.98 -9.56 16.49
CA GLN A 162 6.60 -9.29 16.05
C GLN A 162 6.46 -7.92 15.40
N GLN A 163 7.17 -6.92 15.92
CA GLN A 163 7.12 -5.52 15.49
C GLN A 163 8.44 -5.07 14.84
N ARG A 164 9.11 -5.94 14.10
CA ARG A 164 10.42 -5.69 13.51
C ARG A 164 10.50 -4.34 12.79
N LEU A 165 9.51 -4.00 11.97
CA LEU A 165 9.47 -2.73 11.25
C LEU A 165 9.38 -1.49 12.17
N HIS A 166 8.78 -1.65 13.35
CA HIS A 166 8.72 -0.56 14.34
C HIS A 166 10.08 -0.34 15.01
N TYR A 167 10.77 -1.44 15.33
CA TYR A 167 12.06 -1.43 16.01
C TYR A 167 13.28 -1.27 15.09
N LEU A 168 13.10 -1.08 13.78
CA LEU A 168 14.22 -0.75 12.89
C LEU A 168 14.98 0.47 13.40
N PRO A 169 16.31 0.41 13.49
CA PRO A 169 17.11 1.57 13.88
C PRO A 169 16.95 2.70 12.85
N PRO A 170 17.22 3.95 13.25
CA PRO A 170 17.28 5.06 12.31
C PRO A 170 18.35 4.78 11.24
N SER A 171 17.95 4.88 9.96
CA SER A 171 18.83 4.77 8.80
C SER A 171 18.19 5.49 7.61
N GLU A 172 18.98 5.80 6.60
CA GLU A 172 18.48 6.41 5.36
C GLU A 172 17.46 5.52 4.66
N ASP A 173 17.61 4.19 4.72
CA ASP A 173 16.73 3.23 4.06
C ASP A 173 15.55 2.75 4.93
N ARG A 174 15.45 3.20 6.19
CA ARG A 174 14.40 2.76 7.11
C ARG A 174 13.00 2.96 6.53
N TRP A 175 12.76 4.07 5.87
CA TRP A 175 11.47 4.37 5.27
C TRP A 175 11.17 3.43 4.09
N LYS A 176 12.16 3.10 3.24
CA LYS A 176 12.03 2.15 2.13
C LYS A 176 11.63 0.76 2.63
N ILE A 177 12.32 0.27 3.68
CA ILE A 177 12.02 -1.04 4.26
C ILE A 177 10.59 -1.08 4.82
N ARG A 178 10.14 0.00 5.46
CA ARG A 178 8.80 0.09 6.06
C ARG A 178 7.68 0.26 5.04
N SER A 179 7.94 0.86 3.90
CA SER A 179 6.94 1.10 2.86
C SER A 179 6.62 -0.16 2.05
N LYS A 180 7.56 -1.08 1.89
CA LYS A 180 7.37 -2.30 1.09
C LYS A 180 6.17 -3.12 1.55
N THR A 181 5.41 -3.62 0.59
CA THR A 181 4.34 -4.59 0.82
C THR A 181 4.95 -5.97 1.09
N PHE A 182 4.40 -6.72 2.01
CA PHE A 182 4.79 -8.10 2.26
C PHE A 182 4.43 -8.99 1.07
N THR A 183 5.35 -9.87 0.67
CA THR A 183 5.17 -10.72 -0.51
C THR A 183 3.94 -11.63 -0.41
N GLY A 184 3.61 -12.14 0.77
CA GLY A 184 2.40 -12.93 0.99
C GLY A 184 1.11 -12.13 0.70
N ILE A 185 1.06 -10.86 1.12
CA ILE A 185 -0.07 -9.96 0.82
C ILE A 185 -0.14 -9.70 -0.69
N ALA A 186 0.99 -9.35 -1.32
CA ALA A 186 1.06 -9.10 -2.76
C ALA A 186 0.60 -10.32 -3.59
N ASN A 187 1.04 -11.51 -3.18
CA ASN A 187 0.63 -12.77 -3.81
C ASN A 187 -0.85 -13.06 -3.63
N ALA A 188 -1.42 -12.80 -2.45
CA ALA A 188 -2.85 -12.95 -2.21
C ALA A 188 -3.67 -11.98 -3.07
N MET A 189 -3.26 -10.71 -3.16
CA MET A 189 -3.89 -9.71 -4.04
C MET A 189 -3.89 -10.17 -5.50
N ALA A 190 -2.74 -10.60 -6.01
CA ALA A 190 -2.62 -11.05 -7.39
C ALA A 190 -3.37 -12.37 -7.68
N THR A 191 -3.59 -13.22 -6.66
CA THR A 191 -4.34 -14.47 -6.81
C THR A 191 -5.85 -14.25 -6.77
N GLN A 192 -6.32 -13.36 -5.89
CA GLN A 192 -7.75 -13.23 -5.59
C GLN A 192 -8.42 -12.13 -6.41
N TRP A 193 -7.65 -11.13 -6.86
CA TRP A 193 -8.15 -9.98 -7.63
C TRP A 193 -7.69 -9.97 -9.08
N GLY A 194 -6.72 -10.83 -9.42
CA GLY A 194 -6.14 -11.02 -10.75
C GLY A 194 -7.00 -11.73 -11.79
#